data_8a87e0b06e7b1c9345449d9391a0502f
#
_entry.id   8a87e0b06e7b1c9345449d9391a0502f
#
_cell.length_a   1.000
_cell.length_b   1.000
_cell.length_c   1.000
_cell.angle_alpha   90.00
_cell.angle_beta   90.00
_cell.angle_gamma   90.00
#
_symmetry.space_group_name_H-M   'P 1'
#
loop_
_entity.id
_entity.type
_entity.pdbx_description
1 polymer ?
#
loop_
_entity_poly.entity_id
_entity_poly.type
_entity_poly.pdbx_seq_one_letter_code
_entity_poly.pdbx_strand_id
1 'polypeptide(L)'
;NGNCDRRGEYLKAASTLLIKDLQEMVDAWAPGGEATKNVEADPKAGLTAILTGMGSLSYGELAGERMKLGLLLHDPEEEHDCFSDNTHASHLNDAVGIAAAYSGNYTRVDGTKMTGPSLSDLVKAKDAKLDTEMTGKLDATLAAMNAMADRAKGGEAYDQMIGDGNKEGNAVVQKAIDGLIDQ
;
A
#
# COMPACT_ATOMS: atom_id res chain seq x y z
N ASN A 1 -18.87 -8.42 -30.97
CA ASN A 1 -19.12 -8.18 -29.54
C ASN A 1 -20.05 -6.99 -29.38
N GLY A 2 -21.34 -7.25 -29.12
CA GLY A 2 -22.36 -6.23 -28.92
C GLY A 2 -22.29 -5.58 -27.53
N ASN A 3 -23.20 -4.60 -27.33
CA ASN A 3 -23.43 -3.92 -26.03
C ASN A 3 -22.33 -2.91 -25.59
N CYS A 4 -21.62 -2.27 -26.54
CA CYS A 4 -20.63 -1.24 -26.19
C CYS A 4 -21.22 -0.10 -25.36
N ASP A 5 -22.42 0.37 -25.72
CA ASP A 5 -23.12 1.45 -24.98
C ASP A 5 -23.41 1.03 -23.53
N ARG A 6 -23.97 -0.16 -23.34
CA ARG A 6 -24.27 -0.70 -22.01
C ARG A 6 -23.00 -0.91 -21.17
N ARG A 7 -21.90 -1.34 -21.78
CA ARG A 7 -20.60 -1.47 -21.09
C ARG A 7 -20.07 -0.11 -20.69
N GLY A 8 -20.23 0.91 -21.55
CA GLY A 8 -19.88 2.28 -21.23
C GLY A 8 -20.73 2.88 -20.10
N GLU A 9 -22.02 2.58 -20.07
CA GLU A 9 -22.93 2.97 -18.97
C GLU A 9 -22.53 2.30 -17.64
N TYR A 10 -22.19 1.01 -17.68
CA TYR A 10 -21.70 0.28 -16.51
C TYR A 10 -20.40 0.89 -15.96
N LEU A 11 -19.43 1.18 -16.84
CA LEU A 11 -18.18 1.82 -16.42
C LEU A 11 -18.41 3.18 -15.78
N LYS A 12 -19.29 4.00 -16.35
CA LYS A 12 -19.67 5.30 -15.76
C LYS A 12 -20.32 5.14 -14.39
N ALA A 13 -21.25 4.18 -14.26
CA ALA A 13 -21.92 3.92 -12.98
C ALA A 13 -20.92 3.46 -11.90
N ALA A 14 -20.03 2.52 -12.25
CA ALA A 14 -19.00 2.03 -11.34
C ALA A 14 -18.02 3.14 -10.92
N SER A 15 -17.55 3.97 -11.88
CA SER A 15 -16.68 5.11 -11.58
C SER A 15 -17.36 6.16 -10.72
N THR A 16 -18.65 6.44 -10.96
CA THR A 16 -19.41 7.38 -10.14
C THR A 16 -19.57 6.87 -8.71
N LEU A 17 -19.86 5.57 -8.55
CA LEU A 17 -19.98 4.96 -7.23
C LEU A 17 -18.63 5.01 -6.49
N LEU A 18 -17.53 4.65 -7.15
CA LEU A 18 -16.19 4.73 -6.57
C LEU A 18 -15.87 6.15 -6.07
N ILE A 19 -16.15 7.18 -6.87
CA ILE A 19 -15.93 8.58 -6.46
C ILE A 19 -16.76 8.94 -5.23
N LYS A 20 -18.02 8.49 -5.19
CA LYS A 20 -18.90 8.71 -4.04
C LYS A 20 -18.34 8.03 -2.78
N ASP A 21 -17.94 6.78 -2.87
CA ASP A 21 -17.41 6.00 -1.75
C ASP A 21 -16.09 6.61 -1.22
N LEU A 22 -15.22 7.06 -2.14
CA LEU A 22 -14.00 7.79 -1.76
C LEU A 22 -14.30 9.13 -1.09
N GLN A 23 -15.36 9.85 -1.53
CA GLN A 23 -15.77 11.08 -0.88
C GLN A 23 -16.29 10.82 0.54
N GLU A 24 -17.05 9.74 0.77
CA GLU A 24 -17.47 9.32 2.11
C GLU A 24 -16.27 9.07 3.04
N MET A 25 -15.18 8.47 2.52
CA MET A 25 -13.95 8.31 3.27
C MET A 25 -13.28 9.66 3.61
N VAL A 26 -13.22 10.57 2.65
CA VAL A 26 -12.70 11.93 2.90
C VAL A 26 -13.51 12.63 3.99
N ASP A 27 -14.83 12.55 3.92
CA ASP A 27 -15.74 13.19 4.90
C ASP A 27 -15.59 12.54 6.28
N ALA A 28 -15.45 11.23 6.35
CA ALA A 28 -15.23 10.50 7.61
C ALA A 28 -13.91 10.90 8.31
N TRP A 29 -12.87 11.21 7.55
CA TRP A 29 -11.57 11.63 8.07
C TRP A 29 -11.38 13.15 8.12
N ALA A 30 -12.34 13.94 7.71
CA ALA A 30 -12.31 15.39 7.87
C ALA A 30 -12.31 15.80 9.37
N PRO A 31 -11.86 17.01 9.73
CA PRO A 31 -11.99 17.51 11.10
C PRO A 31 -13.42 17.40 11.61
N GLY A 32 -13.63 16.64 12.68
CA GLY A 32 -14.96 16.36 13.25
C GLY A 32 -15.77 15.30 12.50
N GLY A 33 -15.19 14.60 11.52
CA GLY A 33 -15.78 13.42 10.90
C GLY A 33 -15.85 12.22 11.84
N GLU A 34 -16.58 11.18 11.47
CA GLU A 34 -16.83 10.03 12.35
C GLU A 34 -15.55 9.25 12.66
N ALA A 35 -14.72 8.96 11.66
CA ALA A 35 -13.46 8.25 11.84
C ALA A 35 -12.49 9.05 12.71
N THR A 36 -12.36 10.36 12.47
CA THR A 36 -11.54 11.26 13.29
C THR A 36 -12.00 11.25 14.74
N LYS A 37 -13.30 11.43 15.01
CA LYS A 37 -13.85 11.37 16.39
C LYS A 37 -13.60 10.03 17.07
N ASN A 38 -13.74 8.92 16.35
CA ASN A 38 -13.52 7.60 16.92
C ASN A 38 -12.05 7.38 17.34
N VAL A 39 -11.10 7.85 16.54
CA VAL A 39 -9.66 7.78 16.88
C VAL A 39 -9.31 8.73 18.05
N GLU A 40 -9.92 9.92 18.09
CA GLU A 40 -9.66 10.94 19.11
C GLU A 40 -10.35 10.65 20.45
N ALA A 41 -11.44 9.87 20.46
CA ALA A 41 -12.22 9.56 21.68
C ALA A 41 -11.39 8.82 22.74
N ASP A 42 -10.48 7.93 22.32
CA ASP A 42 -9.47 7.29 23.16
C ASP A 42 -8.13 7.28 22.39
N PRO A 43 -7.24 8.24 22.67
CA PRO A 43 -5.97 8.35 21.95
C PRO A 43 -5.10 7.10 22.01
N LYS A 44 -5.14 6.35 23.11
CA LYS A 44 -4.37 5.11 23.22
C LYS A 44 -4.95 4.01 22.34
N ALA A 45 -6.26 3.83 22.33
CA ALA A 45 -6.94 2.89 21.46
C ALA A 45 -6.77 3.29 19.98
N GLY A 46 -6.86 4.58 19.67
CA GLY A 46 -6.62 5.11 18.33
C GLY A 46 -5.21 4.80 17.82
N LEU A 47 -4.17 5.08 18.59
CA LEU A 47 -2.78 4.74 18.26
C LEU A 47 -2.60 3.22 18.07
N THR A 48 -3.21 2.42 18.96
CA THR A 48 -3.16 0.95 18.85
C THR A 48 -3.81 0.49 17.55
N ALA A 49 -4.97 1.05 17.18
CA ALA A 49 -5.66 0.71 15.94
C ALA A 49 -4.83 1.06 14.69
N ILE A 50 -4.18 2.24 14.67
CA ILE A 50 -3.30 2.64 13.56
C ILE A 50 -2.14 1.66 13.42
N LEU A 51 -1.41 1.38 14.51
CA LEU A 51 -0.26 0.47 14.47
C LEU A 51 -0.67 -0.96 14.09
N THR A 52 -1.82 -1.44 14.61
CA THR A 52 -2.36 -2.75 14.23
C THR A 52 -2.72 -2.80 12.75
N GLY A 53 -3.36 -1.74 12.23
CA GLY A 53 -3.70 -1.65 10.80
C GLY A 53 -2.48 -1.65 9.90
N MET A 54 -1.44 -0.89 10.27
CA MET A 54 -0.16 -0.88 9.54
C MET A 54 0.50 -2.26 9.51
N GLY A 55 0.59 -2.93 10.65
CA GLY A 55 1.19 -4.27 10.75
C GLY A 55 0.35 -5.33 10.03
N SER A 56 -0.98 -5.26 10.11
CA SER A 56 -1.89 -6.16 9.41
C SER A 56 -1.77 -6.01 7.89
N LEU A 57 -1.73 -4.77 7.40
CA LEU A 57 -1.53 -4.53 5.97
C LEU A 57 -0.14 -5.00 5.52
N SER A 58 0.91 -4.66 6.25
CA SER A 58 2.28 -5.00 5.86
C SER A 58 2.52 -6.51 5.84
N TYR A 59 2.31 -7.16 6.98
CA TYR A 59 2.66 -8.57 7.19
C TYR A 59 1.62 -9.54 6.64
N GLY A 60 0.35 -9.35 7.03
CA GLY A 60 -0.72 -10.30 6.72
C GLY A 60 -1.19 -10.17 5.29
N GLU A 61 -1.68 -9.02 4.95
CA GLU A 61 -2.38 -8.81 3.68
C GLU A 61 -1.40 -8.65 2.52
N LEU A 62 -0.52 -7.64 2.56
CA LEU A 62 0.32 -7.34 1.42
C LEU A 62 1.43 -8.40 1.23
N ALA A 63 2.24 -8.65 2.26
CA ALA A 63 3.30 -9.64 2.16
C ALA A 63 2.75 -11.07 2.03
N GLY A 64 1.81 -11.44 2.90
CA GLY A 64 1.32 -12.82 3.02
C GLY A 64 0.38 -13.22 1.90
N GLU A 65 -0.78 -12.55 1.83
CA GLU A 65 -1.86 -12.99 0.94
C GLU A 65 -1.68 -12.52 -0.49
N ARG A 66 -1.24 -11.26 -0.70
CA ARG A 66 -1.18 -10.69 -2.04
C ARG A 66 0.11 -10.99 -2.80
N MET A 67 1.26 -11.00 -2.12
CA MET A 67 2.55 -11.16 -2.82
C MET A 67 3.11 -12.57 -2.69
N LYS A 68 3.17 -13.11 -1.46
CA LYS A 68 3.82 -14.40 -1.20
C LYS A 68 3.07 -15.57 -1.84
N LEU A 69 1.74 -15.52 -1.85
CA LEU A 69 0.94 -16.59 -2.43
C LEU A 69 1.19 -16.72 -3.93
N GLY A 70 1.09 -15.64 -4.69
CA GLY A 70 1.35 -15.63 -6.13
C GLY A 70 2.78 -16.05 -6.47
N LEU A 71 3.77 -15.55 -5.72
CA LEU A 71 5.16 -15.93 -5.91
C LEU A 71 5.41 -17.42 -5.60
N LEU A 72 4.80 -17.96 -4.56
CA LEU A 72 4.97 -19.38 -4.17
C LEU A 72 4.33 -20.33 -5.18
N LEU A 73 3.18 -19.98 -5.71
CA LEU A 73 2.44 -20.77 -6.69
C LEU A 73 2.93 -20.55 -8.12
N HIS A 74 3.67 -19.48 -8.39
CA HIS A 74 4.01 -19.00 -9.72
C HIS A 74 2.78 -18.81 -10.62
N ASP A 75 1.66 -18.43 -10.00
CA ASP A 75 0.37 -18.31 -10.67
C ASP A 75 0.07 -16.83 -11.00
N PRO A 76 0.00 -16.47 -12.29
CA PRO A 76 -0.30 -15.11 -12.72
C PRO A 76 -1.73 -14.66 -12.34
N GLU A 77 -2.66 -15.58 -12.11
CA GLU A 77 -4.02 -15.24 -11.68
C GLU A 77 -4.11 -14.81 -10.20
N GLU A 78 -3.07 -15.09 -9.41
CA GLU A 78 -2.96 -14.66 -8.01
C GLU A 78 -2.46 -13.20 -7.88
N GLU A 79 -2.20 -12.51 -8.97
CA GLU A 79 -1.89 -11.08 -8.89
C GLU A 79 -3.14 -10.23 -8.63
N HIS A 80 -2.96 -9.11 -7.92
CA HIS A 80 -4.07 -8.27 -7.44
C HIS A 80 -4.83 -7.55 -8.55
N ASP A 81 -4.14 -7.03 -9.56
CA ASP A 81 -4.69 -6.21 -10.63
C ASP A 81 -4.43 -6.83 -12.03
N CYS A 82 -4.71 -8.12 -12.19
CA CYS A 82 -4.36 -8.91 -13.38
C CYS A 82 -4.91 -8.32 -14.70
N PHE A 83 -6.08 -7.68 -14.70
CA PHE A 83 -6.67 -7.12 -15.91
C PHE A 83 -6.04 -5.81 -16.39
N SER A 84 -5.33 -5.11 -15.52
CA SER A 84 -4.70 -3.81 -15.81
C SER A 84 -3.18 -3.86 -15.82
N ASP A 85 -2.57 -5.00 -15.46
CA ASP A 85 -1.13 -5.17 -15.23
C ASP A 85 -0.55 -4.13 -14.26
N ASN A 86 -1.36 -3.64 -13.30
CA ASN A 86 -1.01 -2.53 -12.44
C ASN A 86 -0.66 -2.93 -11.00
N THR A 87 -0.54 -4.23 -10.74
CA THR A 87 -0.26 -4.81 -9.41
C THR A 87 0.98 -4.21 -8.76
N HIS A 88 2.02 -3.94 -9.53
CA HIS A 88 3.23 -3.29 -9.05
C HIS A 88 2.99 -1.90 -8.45
N ALA A 89 2.05 -1.14 -9.01
CA ALA A 89 1.71 0.19 -8.53
C ALA A 89 0.81 0.12 -7.28
N SER A 90 -0.15 -0.81 -7.24
CA SER A 90 -1.00 -1.05 -6.07
C SER A 90 -0.14 -1.41 -4.87
N HIS A 91 0.74 -2.39 -5.00
CA HIS A 91 1.61 -2.84 -3.91
C HIS A 91 2.61 -1.76 -3.46
N LEU A 92 3.20 -1.00 -4.40
CA LEU A 92 4.05 0.13 -4.04
C LEU A 92 3.28 1.18 -3.24
N ASN A 93 2.05 1.52 -3.65
CA ASN A 93 1.27 2.55 -2.97
C ASN A 93 0.75 2.08 -1.61
N ASP A 94 0.49 0.79 -1.39
CA ASP A 94 0.21 0.24 -0.06
C ASP A 94 1.41 0.46 0.88
N ALA A 95 2.63 0.16 0.43
CA ALA A 95 3.85 0.42 1.21
C ALA A 95 4.09 1.92 1.45
N VAL A 96 3.82 2.78 0.46
CA VAL A 96 3.86 4.25 0.62
C VAL A 96 2.86 4.71 1.66
N GLY A 97 1.64 4.13 1.68
CA GLY A 97 0.62 4.42 2.68
C GLY A 97 1.06 4.07 4.10
N ILE A 98 1.69 2.91 4.29
CA ILE A 98 2.26 2.49 5.58
C ILE A 98 3.34 3.48 6.05
N ALA A 99 4.30 3.81 5.19
CA ALA A 99 5.37 4.75 5.50
C ALA A 99 4.84 6.17 5.77
N ALA A 100 3.83 6.61 5.04
CA ALA A 100 3.17 7.90 5.25
C ALA A 100 2.45 7.96 6.61
N ALA A 101 1.76 6.88 7.00
CA ALA A 101 1.09 6.80 8.31
C ALA A 101 2.10 6.87 9.47
N TYR A 102 3.29 6.25 9.32
CA TYR A 102 4.35 6.33 10.34
C TYR A 102 5.00 7.71 10.40
N SER A 103 5.39 8.23 9.24
CA SER A 103 6.20 9.46 9.15
C SER A 103 5.39 10.76 9.24
N GLY A 104 4.05 10.71 9.05
CA GLY A 104 3.20 11.90 8.93
C GLY A 104 3.46 12.70 7.66
N ASN A 105 4.15 12.12 6.67
CA ASN A 105 4.51 12.78 5.41
C ASN A 105 3.87 12.06 4.23
N TYR A 106 3.21 12.82 3.37
CA TYR A 106 2.60 12.29 2.15
C TYR A 106 2.79 13.28 0.99
N THR A 107 3.07 12.76 -0.19
CA THR A 107 3.12 13.56 -1.42
C THR A 107 1.91 13.19 -2.29
N ARG A 108 1.06 14.17 -2.57
CA ARG A 108 -0.11 14.01 -3.44
C ARG A 108 0.30 13.78 -4.88
N VAL A 109 -0.64 13.31 -5.71
CA VAL A 109 -0.42 13.07 -7.15
C VAL A 109 0.01 14.34 -7.90
N ASP A 110 -0.44 15.51 -7.46
CA ASP A 110 -0.06 16.82 -8.02
C ASP A 110 1.32 17.32 -7.53
N GLY A 111 2.03 16.52 -6.72
CA GLY A 111 3.33 16.86 -6.14
C GLY A 111 3.25 17.68 -4.84
N THR A 112 2.05 18.05 -4.38
CA THR A 112 1.89 18.78 -3.11
C THR A 112 2.30 17.91 -1.93
N LYS A 113 3.23 18.41 -1.12
CA LYS A 113 3.69 17.73 0.09
C LYS A 113 2.79 18.09 1.26
N MET A 114 2.32 17.05 1.94
CA MET A 114 1.57 17.13 3.18
C MET A 114 2.46 16.65 4.33
N THR A 115 2.51 17.41 5.42
CA THR A 115 3.26 17.06 6.63
C THR A 115 2.38 17.32 7.85
N GLY A 116 2.48 16.47 8.85
CA GLY A 116 1.73 16.59 10.10
C GLY A 116 2.44 15.90 11.28
N PRO A 117 1.85 15.95 12.47
CA PRO A 117 2.32 15.15 13.61
C PRO A 117 2.42 13.66 13.22
N SER A 118 3.42 12.96 13.73
CA SER A 118 3.73 11.62 13.27
C SER A 118 3.86 10.60 14.40
N LEU A 119 3.68 9.31 14.05
CA LEU A 119 4.04 8.21 14.96
C LEU A 119 5.54 8.21 15.24
N SER A 120 6.35 8.52 14.22
CA SER A 120 7.81 8.69 14.35
C SER A 120 8.18 9.68 15.46
N ASP A 121 7.54 10.85 15.53
CA ASP A 121 7.80 11.83 16.59
C ASP A 121 7.50 11.26 17.99
N LEU A 122 6.41 10.49 18.12
CA LEU A 122 6.03 9.85 19.38
C LEU A 122 7.03 8.75 19.79
N VAL A 123 7.43 7.91 18.85
CA VAL A 123 8.42 6.84 19.08
C VAL A 123 9.77 7.46 19.41
N LYS A 124 10.23 8.42 18.64
CA LYS A 124 11.50 9.12 18.81
C LYS A 124 11.61 9.81 20.18
N ALA A 125 10.52 10.38 20.67
CA ALA A 125 10.48 11.00 22.00
C ALA A 125 10.67 9.99 23.14
N LYS A 126 10.42 8.69 22.89
CA LYS A 126 10.56 7.60 23.86
C LYS A 126 11.85 6.81 23.65
N ASP A 127 12.14 6.47 22.41
CA ASP A 127 13.29 5.68 21.98
C ASP A 127 13.73 6.09 20.56
N ALA A 128 14.70 7.00 20.50
CA ALA A 128 15.22 7.48 19.22
C ALA A 128 15.94 6.38 18.40
N LYS A 129 16.44 5.33 19.06
CA LYS A 129 17.08 4.21 18.37
C LYS A 129 16.03 3.37 17.65
N LEU A 130 14.92 3.09 18.32
CA LEU A 130 13.79 2.36 17.73
C LEU A 130 13.20 3.12 16.53
N ASP A 131 13.03 4.44 16.65
CA ASP A 131 12.57 5.28 15.54
C ASP A 131 13.52 5.21 14.33
N THR A 132 14.83 5.28 14.57
CA THR A 132 15.84 5.15 13.52
C THR A 132 15.78 3.78 12.85
N GLU A 133 15.62 2.71 13.62
CA GLU A 133 15.48 1.35 13.12
C GLU A 133 14.23 1.20 12.25
N MET A 134 13.07 1.64 12.74
CA MET A 134 11.80 1.57 12.02
C MET A 134 11.84 2.38 10.71
N THR A 135 12.34 3.60 10.76
CA THR A 135 12.50 4.43 9.56
C THR A 135 13.40 3.76 8.53
N GLY A 136 14.53 3.18 8.98
CA GLY A 136 15.43 2.46 8.09
C GLY A 136 14.81 1.24 7.42
N LYS A 137 13.96 0.50 8.14
CA LYS A 137 13.20 -0.65 7.59
C LYS A 137 12.15 -0.20 6.57
N LEU A 138 11.38 0.83 6.89
CA LEU A 138 10.41 1.42 5.94
C LEU A 138 11.08 1.90 4.65
N ASP A 139 12.21 2.59 4.77
CA ASP A 139 12.99 3.06 3.62
C ASP A 139 13.52 1.89 2.77
N ALA A 140 14.01 0.83 3.42
CA ALA A 140 14.47 -0.37 2.73
C ALA A 140 13.35 -1.10 1.99
N THR A 141 12.17 -1.20 2.61
CA THR A 141 10.96 -1.76 1.98
C THR A 141 10.54 -0.94 0.77
N LEU A 142 10.46 0.40 0.93
CA LEU A 142 10.12 1.28 -0.19
C LEU A 142 11.14 1.18 -1.33
N ALA A 143 12.42 1.04 -1.03
CA ALA A 143 13.45 0.83 -2.06
C ALA A 143 13.24 -0.50 -2.82
N ALA A 144 12.86 -1.58 -2.13
CA ALA A 144 12.56 -2.86 -2.75
C ALA A 144 11.28 -2.80 -3.60
N MET A 145 10.22 -2.14 -3.11
CA MET A 145 8.98 -1.92 -3.85
C MET A 145 9.18 -1.05 -5.10
N ASN A 146 9.99 0.00 -4.99
CA ASN A 146 10.36 0.81 -6.15
C ASN A 146 11.14 0.01 -7.20
N ALA A 147 12.08 -0.85 -6.79
CA ALA A 147 12.81 -1.72 -7.72
C ALA A 147 11.85 -2.66 -8.49
N MET A 148 10.82 -3.20 -7.83
CA MET A 148 9.77 -3.99 -8.46
C MET A 148 8.96 -3.14 -9.46
N ALA A 149 8.51 -1.96 -9.04
CA ALA A 149 7.74 -1.05 -9.89
C ALA A 149 8.55 -0.55 -11.10
N ASP A 150 9.84 -0.29 -10.93
CA ASP A 150 10.72 0.15 -12.02
C ASP A 150 10.98 -0.99 -13.03
N ARG A 151 11.05 -2.24 -12.57
CA ARG A 151 11.12 -3.41 -13.44
C ARG A 151 9.84 -3.55 -14.29
N ALA A 152 8.66 -3.34 -13.69
CA ALA A 152 7.39 -3.32 -14.41
C ALA A 152 7.32 -2.19 -15.46
N LYS A 153 7.76 -0.97 -15.11
CA LYS A 153 7.88 0.14 -16.06
C LYS A 153 8.87 -0.14 -17.19
N GLY A 154 9.86 -0.99 -16.94
CA GLY A 154 10.80 -1.50 -17.93
C GLY A 154 10.22 -2.54 -18.89
N GLY A 155 8.96 -2.95 -18.70
CA GLY A 155 8.23 -3.85 -19.59
C GLY A 155 8.08 -5.29 -19.09
N GLU A 156 8.40 -5.57 -17.84
CA GLU A 156 8.18 -6.89 -17.22
C GLU A 156 7.11 -6.76 -16.13
N ALA A 157 5.87 -7.08 -16.47
CA ALA A 157 4.72 -7.00 -15.58
C ALA A 157 4.87 -7.93 -14.34
N TYR A 158 4.07 -7.68 -13.31
CA TYR A 158 4.20 -8.39 -12.03
C TYR A 158 3.97 -9.90 -12.16
N ASP A 159 2.98 -10.32 -12.95
CA ASP A 159 2.70 -11.72 -13.28
C ASP A 159 3.91 -12.43 -13.89
N GLN A 160 4.65 -11.73 -14.77
CA GLN A 160 5.89 -12.22 -15.36
C GLN A 160 7.01 -12.33 -14.31
N MET A 161 7.09 -11.38 -13.37
CA MET A 161 8.08 -11.43 -12.30
C MET A 161 7.89 -12.63 -11.39
N ILE A 162 6.63 -13.01 -11.07
CA ILE A 162 6.33 -14.16 -10.22
C ILE A 162 6.35 -15.49 -10.98
N GLY A 163 6.43 -15.49 -12.31
CA GLY A 163 6.38 -16.66 -13.15
C GLY A 163 7.46 -17.70 -12.85
N ASP A 164 7.14 -18.99 -13.12
CA ASP A 164 8.09 -20.09 -12.94
C ASP A 164 9.33 -19.92 -13.83
N GLY A 165 10.50 -20.13 -13.25
CA GLY A 165 11.79 -19.99 -13.94
C GLY A 165 12.31 -18.56 -14.07
N ASN A 166 11.54 -17.54 -13.72
CA ASN A 166 12.00 -16.14 -13.69
C ASN A 166 12.76 -15.82 -12.39
N LYS A 167 13.98 -16.30 -12.27
CA LYS A 167 14.79 -16.16 -11.05
C LYS A 167 15.03 -14.71 -10.64
N GLU A 168 15.23 -13.82 -11.61
CA GLU A 168 15.50 -12.41 -11.34
C GLU A 168 14.24 -11.67 -10.86
N GLY A 169 13.11 -11.87 -11.54
CA GLY A 169 11.81 -11.32 -11.13
C GLY A 169 11.40 -11.84 -9.76
N ASN A 170 11.48 -13.16 -9.56
CA ASN A 170 11.20 -13.79 -8.27
C ASN A 170 12.04 -13.20 -7.13
N ALA A 171 13.34 -12.96 -7.36
CA ALA A 171 14.22 -12.37 -6.36
C ALA A 171 13.83 -10.92 -6.00
N VAL A 172 13.38 -10.13 -6.98
CA VAL A 172 12.93 -8.76 -6.75
C VAL A 172 11.65 -8.76 -5.91
N VAL A 173 10.67 -9.60 -6.26
CA VAL A 173 9.41 -9.73 -5.51
C VAL A 173 9.68 -10.28 -4.10
N GLN A 174 10.53 -11.31 -3.97
CA GLN A 174 10.89 -11.86 -2.65
C GLN A 174 11.53 -10.80 -1.74
N LYS A 175 12.40 -9.96 -2.28
CA LYS A 175 13.04 -8.88 -1.50
C LYS A 175 12.01 -7.87 -0.99
N ALA A 176 10.98 -7.56 -1.78
CA ALA A 176 9.89 -6.68 -1.35
C ALA A 176 9.06 -7.34 -0.23
N ILE A 177 8.74 -8.63 -0.35
CA ILE A 177 8.07 -9.43 0.68
C ILE A 177 8.89 -9.42 1.98
N ASP A 178 10.18 -9.71 1.90
CA ASP A 178 11.07 -9.75 3.07
C ASP A 178 11.09 -8.40 3.81
N GLY A 179 11.13 -7.30 3.06
CA GLY A 179 11.05 -5.95 3.62
C GLY A 179 9.75 -5.71 4.38
N LEU A 180 8.60 -6.07 3.78
CA LEU A 180 7.28 -5.94 4.42
C LEU A 180 7.12 -6.79 5.69
N ILE A 181 7.80 -7.92 5.76
CA ILE A 181 7.79 -8.80 6.93
C ILE A 181 8.69 -8.26 8.05
N ASP A 182 9.80 -7.62 7.67
CA ASP A 182 10.82 -7.17 8.62
C ASP A 182 10.52 -5.81 9.26
N GLN A 183 9.65 -4.98 8.64
CA GLN A 183 9.27 -3.64 9.14
C GLN A 183 8.11 -3.64 10.20
#